data_ec62856f810857440e5a5347957057a4
#
_entry.id   ec62856f810857440e5a5347957057a4
#
_cell.length_a   1.000
_cell.length_b   1.000
_cell.length_c   1.000
_cell.angle_alpha   90.00
_cell.angle_beta   90.00
_cell.angle_gamma   90.00
#
_symmetry.space_group_name_H-M   'P 1'
#
loop_
_entity.id
_entity.type
_entity.pdbx_description
1 polymer ?
#
loop_
_entity_poly.entity_id
_entity_poly.type
_entity_poly.pdbx_seq_one_letter_code
_entity_poly.pdbx_strand_id
1 'polypeptide(L)'
;METRRMLTALLLGSGLALAAAMPSVAADKVKAGVVRSMGGSPNFIGKEKGFFAEQGIDVDIVFFDSAQPIAIAVASGDCDVGATGVTAAFFNLASQGTLRIVASGTWERPGFQSIGFLVSNQAYAAGLHSLKDIGGKKGAITQSGTPLQYAIALAAEKYKVDYNTIQVLLLQSNPNVGTALTGGQTDFAVQTVVPAYSVVNKGGAKLLGWEGDELPPTQNEAFFTSTKMIDERGDVLKRYLVGYRKAMTYFHDAFADANDKRRDGPAANEVQEIAAKYLGQPLEQIKLGTPFFDSQGRLVEKDFVELAAWYKAQGMIKDVDVKAMIDRKNAIMVKPK
;
A
#
# COMPACT_ATOMS: atom_id res chain seq x y z
N MET A 1 43.68 -0.97 -86.81
CA MET A 1 43.11 -2.17 -86.09
C MET A 1 42.64 -1.70 -84.71
N GLU A 2 41.35 -1.53 -84.67
CA GLU A 2 40.64 -0.82 -83.58
C GLU A 2 40.23 -1.83 -82.49
N THR A 3 40.53 -1.46 -81.25
CA THR A 3 40.01 -2.19 -80.05
C THR A 3 38.90 -1.38 -79.36
N ARG A 4 37.70 -1.86 -79.51
CA ARG A 4 36.52 -1.34 -78.83
C ARG A 4 36.59 -1.63 -77.29
N ARG A 5 36.57 -0.54 -76.50
CA ARG A 5 36.31 -0.64 -75.05
C ARG A 5 34.82 -0.59 -74.76
N MET A 6 34.28 -1.66 -74.18
CA MET A 6 32.92 -1.66 -73.56
C MET A 6 33.03 -1.09 -72.18
N LEU A 7 32.28 0.01 -71.92
CA LEU A 7 31.99 0.53 -70.60
C LEU A 7 30.75 -0.22 -70.05
N THR A 8 30.94 -0.93 -68.97
CA THR A 8 29.84 -1.52 -68.20
C THR A 8 29.52 -0.54 -67.09
N ALA A 9 28.32 0.13 -67.13
CA ALA A 9 27.82 1.00 -66.06
C ALA A 9 27.16 0.13 -64.99
N LEU A 10 27.74 0.16 -63.77
CA LEU A 10 27.15 -0.42 -62.56
C LEU A 10 26.16 0.58 -61.96
N LEU A 11 24.87 0.32 -62.07
CA LEU A 11 23.80 1.04 -61.34
C LEU A 11 23.74 0.50 -59.92
N LEU A 12 24.36 1.22 -58.97
CA LEU A 12 24.14 1.02 -57.51
C LEU A 12 22.78 1.65 -57.14
N GLY A 13 21.77 0.81 -57.00
CA GLY A 13 20.49 1.18 -56.46
C GLY A 13 20.57 1.42 -54.93
N SER A 14 20.65 2.70 -54.52
CA SER A 14 20.53 3.07 -53.09
C SER A 14 19.08 2.91 -52.65
N GLY A 15 18.77 1.76 -52.06
CA GLY A 15 17.51 1.56 -51.35
C GLY A 15 17.49 2.39 -50.06
N LEU A 16 16.92 3.60 -50.09
CA LEU A 16 16.57 4.34 -48.88
C LEU A 16 15.44 3.61 -48.17
N ALA A 17 15.75 2.84 -47.13
CA ALA A 17 14.77 2.34 -46.19
C ALA A 17 14.22 3.54 -45.40
N LEU A 18 13.07 4.05 -45.78
CA LEU A 18 12.28 4.96 -44.94
C LEU A 18 11.85 4.15 -43.70
N ALA A 19 12.62 4.24 -42.63
CA ALA A 19 12.17 3.87 -41.31
C ALA A 19 11.04 4.85 -40.97
N ALA A 20 9.78 4.41 -41.09
CA ALA A 20 8.63 5.17 -40.62
C ALA A 20 8.82 5.39 -39.13
N ALA A 21 9.22 6.59 -38.74
CA ALA A 21 9.22 7.02 -37.34
C ALA A 21 7.75 7.01 -36.91
N MET A 22 7.33 5.93 -36.24
CA MET A 22 6.05 5.94 -35.55
C MET A 22 6.04 7.13 -34.57
N PRO A 23 5.02 7.97 -34.57
CA PRO A 23 4.95 9.04 -33.61
C PRO A 23 5.02 8.42 -32.20
N SER A 24 6.05 8.73 -31.47
CA SER A 24 6.15 8.40 -30.05
C SER A 24 5.00 9.16 -29.36
N VAL A 25 3.91 8.47 -29.08
CA VAL A 25 2.86 9.02 -28.20
C VAL A 25 3.52 9.23 -26.85
N ALA A 26 3.55 10.48 -26.40
CA ALA A 26 4.09 10.78 -25.06
C ALA A 26 3.33 9.99 -24.01
N ALA A 27 4.06 9.38 -23.07
CA ALA A 27 3.45 8.61 -22.00
C ALA A 27 2.55 9.49 -21.13
N ASP A 28 1.39 8.98 -20.76
CA ASP A 28 0.51 9.66 -19.83
C ASP A 28 1.10 9.73 -18.43
N LYS A 29 1.22 10.92 -17.87
CA LYS A 29 1.71 11.10 -16.51
C LYS A 29 0.63 10.76 -15.50
N VAL A 30 1.00 9.97 -14.47
CA VAL A 30 0.14 9.62 -13.34
C VAL A 30 0.91 9.81 -12.04
N LYS A 31 0.38 10.66 -11.14
CA LYS A 31 0.91 10.85 -9.79
C LYS A 31 0.27 9.86 -8.83
N ALA A 32 1.08 9.01 -8.22
CA ALA A 32 0.65 8.00 -7.26
C ALA A 32 1.07 8.39 -5.84
N GLY A 33 0.09 8.75 -4.99
CA GLY A 33 0.30 9.05 -3.58
C GLY A 33 0.44 7.76 -2.74
N VAL A 34 1.51 7.64 -1.99
CA VAL A 34 1.79 6.47 -1.13
C VAL A 34 2.40 6.89 0.21
N VAL A 35 2.17 6.13 1.27
CA VAL A 35 2.93 6.26 2.52
C VAL A 35 4.31 5.63 2.32
N ARG A 36 5.34 6.12 3.05
CA ARG A 36 6.67 5.46 3.11
C ARG A 36 6.58 4.11 3.83
N SER A 37 5.98 3.14 3.20
CA SER A 37 5.77 1.80 3.74
C SER A 37 5.80 0.74 2.62
N MET A 38 5.88 -0.52 3.00
CA MET A 38 5.80 -1.64 2.06
C MET A 38 4.45 -1.72 1.32
N GLY A 39 3.39 -1.05 1.82
CA GLY A 39 2.10 -0.92 1.13
C GLY A 39 2.20 -0.24 -0.24
N GLY A 40 3.23 0.59 -0.48
CA GLY A 40 3.52 1.20 -1.78
C GLY A 40 4.19 0.29 -2.81
N SER A 41 4.63 -0.92 -2.43
CA SER A 41 5.48 -1.80 -3.26
C SER A 41 4.94 -2.08 -4.66
N PRO A 42 3.64 -2.28 -4.93
CA PRO A 42 3.16 -2.47 -6.31
C PRO A 42 3.46 -1.27 -7.22
N ASN A 43 3.43 -0.04 -6.68
CA ASN A 43 3.81 1.16 -7.46
C ASN A 43 5.31 1.18 -7.76
N PHE A 44 6.15 0.80 -6.80
CA PHE A 44 7.61 0.74 -6.97
C PHE A 44 8.00 -0.31 -8.01
N ILE A 45 7.47 -1.52 -7.87
CA ILE A 45 7.70 -2.64 -8.78
C ILE A 45 7.20 -2.30 -10.19
N GLY A 46 5.97 -1.79 -10.31
CA GLY A 46 5.38 -1.43 -11.60
C GLY A 46 6.21 -0.40 -12.37
N LYS A 47 6.82 0.55 -11.65
CA LYS A 47 7.74 1.54 -12.24
C LYS A 47 9.09 0.91 -12.60
N GLU A 48 9.76 0.22 -11.68
CA GLU A 48 11.09 -0.35 -11.90
C GLU A 48 11.09 -1.48 -12.95
N LYS A 49 10.06 -2.31 -12.97
CA LYS A 49 9.93 -3.41 -13.94
C LYS A 49 9.36 -2.95 -15.28
N GLY A 50 9.03 -1.67 -15.43
CA GLY A 50 8.48 -1.13 -16.66
C GLY A 50 7.03 -1.51 -16.94
N PHE A 51 6.30 -2.10 -15.97
CA PHE A 51 4.92 -2.54 -16.19
C PHE A 51 3.94 -1.40 -16.48
N PHE A 52 4.23 -0.20 -15.96
CA PHE A 52 3.48 1.00 -16.32
C PHE A 52 3.91 1.54 -17.69
N ALA A 53 5.22 1.54 -18.00
CA ALA A 53 5.73 1.99 -19.28
C ALA A 53 5.21 1.14 -20.45
N GLU A 54 5.06 -0.18 -20.28
CA GLU A 54 4.41 -1.08 -21.24
C GLU A 54 2.96 -0.66 -21.57
N GLN A 55 2.32 0.07 -20.65
CA GLN A 55 0.97 0.59 -20.80
C GLN A 55 0.95 2.07 -21.27
N GLY A 56 2.10 2.63 -21.63
CA GLY A 56 2.24 4.03 -22.00
C GLY A 56 2.01 5.00 -20.84
N ILE A 57 2.31 4.58 -19.60
CA ILE A 57 2.16 5.37 -18.37
C ILE A 57 3.53 5.70 -17.79
N ASP A 58 3.75 6.99 -17.48
CA ASP A 58 4.88 7.48 -16.68
C ASP A 58 4.39 7.80 -15.26
N VAL A 59 4.85 7.04 -14.27
CA VAL A 59 4.40 7.18 -12.88
C VAL A 59 5.36 8.06 -12.08
N ASP A 60 4.81 9.11 -11.47
CA ASP A 60 5.46 9.91 -10.43
C ASP A 60 4.96 9.48 -9.06
N ILE A 61 5.86 8.99 -8.20
CA ILE A 61 5.52 8.49 -6.86
C ILE A 61 5.69 9.61 -5.85
N VAL A 62 4.58 10.04 -5.24
CA VAL A 62 4.53 11.10 -4.25
C VAL A 62 4.42 10.48 -2.85
N PHE A 63 5.42 10.71 -2.00
CA PHE A 63 5.46 10.18 -0.64
C PHE A 63 4.82 11.09 0.37
N PHE A 64 4.04 10.47 1.26
CA PHE A 64 3.39 11.13 2.41
C PHE A 64 3.82 10.46 3.73
N ASP A 65 3.77 11.21 4.83
CA ASP A 65 4.16 10.71 6.16
C ASP A 65 3.03 9.94 6.86
N SER A 66 1.79 10.02 6.34
CA SER A 66 0.60 9.36 6.89
C SER A 66 -0.51 9.20 5.83
N ALA A 67 -1.54 8.41 6.15
CA ALA A 67 -2.56 8.00 5.19
C ALA A 67 -3.58 9.10 4.84
N GLN A 68 -4.03 9.92 5.80
CA GLN A 68 -5.11 10.89 5.55
C GLN A 68 -4.79 11.91 4.45
N PRO A 69 -3.60 12.53 4.39
CA PRO A 69 -3.26 13.49 3.34
C PRO A 69 -3.36 12.92 1.93
N ILE A 70 -3.17 11.61 1.74
CA ILE A 70 -3.27 10.96 0.43
C ILE A 70 -4.71 11.02 -0.10
N ALA A 71 -5.71 10.73 0.74
CA ALA A 71 -7.12 10.83 0.34
C ALA A 71 -7.48 12.26 -0.08
N ILE A 72 -6.97 13.27 0.64
CA ILE A 72 -7.16 14.68 0.32
C ILE A 72 -6.48 15.03 -1.01
N ALA A 73 -5.22 14.62 -1.22
CA ALA A 73 -4.46 14.89 -2.44
C ALA A 73 -5.12 14.25 -3.70
N VAL A 74 -5.72 13.07 -3.54
CA VAL A 74 -6.46 12.43 -4.66
C VAL A 74 -7.80 13.14 -4.89
N ALA A 75 -8.51 13.54 -3.85
CA ALA A 75 -9.77 14.27 -3.98
C ALA A 75 -9.58 15.66 -4.61
N SER A 76 -8.46 16.36 -4.30
CA SER A 76 -8.11 17.67 -4.88
C SER A 76 -7.55 17.59 -6.32
N GLY A 77 -7.03 16.41 -6.71
CA GLY A 77 -6.33 16.21 -7.99
C GLY A 77 -4.82 16.48 -7.94
N ASP A 78 -4.23 16.70 -6.75
CA ASP A 78 -2.78 16.80 -6.58
C ASP A 78 -2.08 15.45 -6.84
N CYS A 79 -2.81 14.35 -6.57
CA CYS A 79 -2.49 12.99 -7.00
C CYS A 79 -3.63 12.42 -7.85
N ASP A 80 -3.30 11.61 -8.85
CA ASP A 80 -4.28 10.90 -9.69
C ASP A 80 -4.84 9.66 -8.98
N VAL A 81 -3.98 8.97 -8.23
CA VAL A 81 -4.29 7.73 -7.53
C VAL A 81 -3.64 7.71 -6.14
N GLY A 82 -4.18 6.90 -5.24
CA GLY A 82 -3.63 6.71 -3.89
C GLY A 82 -3.63 5.23 -3.48
N ALA A 83 -2.60 4.81 -2.75
CA ALA A 83 -2.48 3.47 -2.18
C ALA A 83 -2.10 3.58 -0.71
N THR A 84 -3.05 3.29 0.19
CA THR A 84 -2.84 3.37 1.64
C THR A 84 -4.02 2.78 2.42
N GLY A 85 -3.91 2.78 3.75
CA GLY A 85 -5.00 2.44 4.66
C GLY A 85 -6.23 3.31 4.44
N VAL A 86 -7.40 2.70 4.43
CA VAL A 86 -8.69 3.37 4.26
C VAL A 86 -9.07 4.06 5.57
N THR A 87 -9.02 5.38 5.57
CA THR A 87 -9.22 6.22 6.76
C THR A 87 -10.65 6.74 6.87
N ALA A 88 -11.01 7.26 8.05
CA ALA A 88 -12.26 7.99 8.24
C ALA A 88 -12.37 9.21 7.29
N ALA A 89 -11.24 9.90 7.02
CA ALA A 89 -11.18 10.98 6.05
C ALA A 89 -11.50 10.50 4.64
N PHE A 90 -11.00 9.31 4.24
CA PHE A 90 -11.36 8.69 2.97
C PHE A 90 -12.88 8.46 2.87
N PHE A 91 -13.49 7.83 3.88
CA PHE A 91 -14.93 7.56 3.87
C PHE A 91 -15.76 8.83 3.80
N ASN A 92 -15.36 9.89 4.52
CA ASN A 92 -16.03 11.18 4.46
C ASN A 92 -15.98 11.80 3.05
N LEU A 93 -14.83 11.76 2.37
CA LEU A 93 -14.67 12.25 0.99
C LEU A 93 -15.41 11.36 -0.02
N ALA A 94 -15.28 10.03 0.13
CA ALA A 94 -15.94 9.08 -0.77
C ALA A 94 -17.47 9.14 -0.66
N SER A 95 -18.02 9.42 0.53
CA SER A 95 -19.48 9.62 0.72
C SER A 95 -20.03 10.84 -0.02
N GLN A 96 -19.17 11.83 -0.29
CA GLN A 96 -19.49 13.00 -1.11
C GLN A 96 -19.35 12.72 -2.62
N GLY A 97 -19.02 11.49 -3.00
CA GLY A 97 -18.86 11.09 -4.39
C GLY A 97 -17.49 11.38 -5.00
N THR A 98 -16.52 11.90 -4.22
CA THR A 98 -15.22 12.36 -4.77
C THR A 98 -14.22 11.24 -5.00
N LEU A 99 -14.27 10.16 -4.22
CA LEU A 99 -13.31 9.05 -4.27
C LEU A 99 -13.98 7.70 -4.54
N ARG A 100 -13.24 6.79 -5.19
CA ARG A 100 -13.65 5.41 -5.45
C ARG A 100 -12.50 4.44 -5.23
N ILE A 101 -12.78 3.31 -4.58
CA ILE A 101 -11.88 2.16 -4.45
C ILE A 101 -11.89 1.38 -5.75
N VAL A 102 -10.72 1.07 -6.30
CA VAL A 102 -10.55 0.38 -7.59
C VAL A 102 -9.70 -0.90 -7.53
N ALA A 103 -8.94 -1.10 -6.44
CA ALA A 103 -8.23 -2.35 -6.16
C ALA A 103 -7.89 -2.45 -4.66
N SER A 104 -7.44 -3.62 -4.21
CA SER A 104 -6.95 -3.79 -2.85
C SER A 104 -5.55 -3.19 -2.65
N GLY A 105 -5.22 -2.91 -1.38
CA GLY A 105 -3.87 -2.76 -0.87
C GLY A 105 -3.42 -4.05 -0.17
N THR A 106 -2.70 -3.90 0.95
CA THR A 106 -2.27 -5.02 1.79
C THR A 106 -3.43 -5.67 2.54
N TRP A 107 -3.24 -6.95 2.88
CA TRP A 107 -4.13 -7.70 3.76
C TRP A 107 -3.35 -8.16 4.99
N GLU A 108 -4.00 -8.10 6.14
CA GLU A 108 -3.50 -8.73 7.35
C GLU A 108 -3.80 -10.22 7.30
N ARG A 109 -2.75 -11.04 7.25
CA ARG A 109 -2.86 -12.51 7.13
C ARG A 109 -1.76 -13.21 7.92
N PRO A 110 -2.03 -14.41 8.47
CA PRO A 110 -1.03 -15.19 9.19
C PRO A 110 0.23 -15.45 8.34
N GLY A 111 1.40 -15.24 8.97
CA GLY A 111 2.70 -15.42 8.35
C GLY A 111 3.20 -14.23 7.54
N PHE A 112 2.39 -13.17 7.37
CA PHE A 112 2.78 -11.92 6.72
C PHE A 112 2.81 -10.77 7.72
N GLN A 113 3.70 -9.80 7.49
CA GLN A 113 3.92 -8.68 8.40
C GLN A 113 3.54 -7.37 7.72
N SER A 114 2.46 -6.75 8.15
CA SER A 114 2.03 -5.43 7.69
C SER A 114 1.92 -4.45 8.85
N ILE A 115 1.03 -4.69 9.80
CA ILE A 115 0.80 -3.88 11.00
C ILE A 115 1.30 -4.64 12.23
N GLY A 116 2.15 -4.01 13.04
CA GLY A 116 2.73 -4.59 14.25
C GLY A 116 2.38 -3.82 15.52
N PHE A 117 2.20 -4.56 16.60
CA PHE A 117 2.06 -4.05 17.96
C PHE A 117 3.42 -4.10 18.65
N LEU A 118 3.86 -2.97 19.13
CA LEU A 118 5.13 -2.82 19.85
C LEU A 118 4.87 -2.42 21.30
N VAL A 119 5.80 -2.76 22.18
CA VAL A 119 5.76 -2.38 23.59
C VAL A 119 7.06 -1.69 23.97
N SER A 120 6.98 -0.62 24.78
CA SER A 120 8.16 0.02 25.35
C SER A 120 8.89 -0.94 26.29
N ASN A 121 10.22 -0.82 26.39
CA ASN A 121 11.01 -1.65 27.32
C ASN A 121 10.53 -1.49 28.77
N GLN A 122 10.10 -0.27 29.15
CA GLN A 122 9.57 0.03 30.47
C GLN A 122 8.24 -0.69 30.73
N ALA A 123 7.27 -0.60 29.81
CA ALA A 123 5.97 -1.25 29.94
C ALA A 123 6.11 -2.79 29.89
N TYR A 124 7.03 -3.30 29.07
CA TYR A 124 7.33 -4.73 29.04
C TYR A 124 7.87 -5.22 30.38
N ALA A 125 8.81 -4.51 30.98
CA ALA A 125 9.34 -4.83 32.31
C ALA A 125 8.26 -4.71 33.41
N ALA A 126 7.25 -3.87 33.20
CA ALA A 126 6.09 -3.70 34.10
C ALA A 126 4.95 -4.72 33.86
N GLY A 127 5.14 -5.72 32.97
CA GLY A 127 4.20 -6.83 32.79
C GLY A 127 3.30 -6.74 31.55
N LEU A 128 3.50 -5.78 30.61
CA LEU A 128 2.80 -5.74 29.34
C LEU A 128 3.49 -6.69 28.35
N HIS A 129 3.08 -7.96 28.32
CA HIS A 129 3.74 -9.01 27.55
C HIS A 129 2.92 -9.50 26.36
N SER A 130 1.65 -9.13 26.27
CA SER A 130 0.73 -9.55 25.20
C SER A 130 -0.36 -8.52 24.95
N LEU A 131 -1.14 -8.70 23.88
CA LEU A 131 -2.28 -7.83 23.57
C LEU A 131 -3.43 -7.95 24.61
N LYS A 132 -3.41 -8.93 25.49
CA LYS A 132 -4.35 -9.04 26.62
C LYS A 132 -4.10 -7.97 27.69
N ASP A 133 -2.90 -7.42 27.73
CA ASP A 133 -2.43 -6.53 28.80
C ASP A 133 -2.56 -5.04 28.43
N ILE A 134 -3.16 -4.70 27.25
CA ILE A 134 -3.24 -3.32 26.77
C ILE A 134 -4.33 -2.48 27.43
N GLY A 135 -5.24 -3.08 28.23
CA GLY A 135 -6.26 -2.38 28.97
C GLY A 135 -5.67 -1.36 29.96
N GLY A 136 -6.24 -0.14 29.98
CA GLY A 136 -5.74 0.94 30.82
C GLY A 136 -4.40 1.52 30.43
N LYS A 137 -3.80 1.08 29.30
CA LYS A 137 -2.47 1.51 28.85
C LYS A 137 -2.52 2.66 27.86
N LYS A 138 -1.36 3.33 27.70
CA LYS A 138 -1.18 4.41 26.71
C LYS A 138 -0.66 3.80 25.40
N GLY A 139 -1.49 3.78 24.37
CA GLY A 139 -1.11 3.38 23.02
C GLY A 139 -0.74 4.59 22.15
N ALA A 140 0.15 4.43 21.19
CA ALA A 140 0.49 5.47 20.22
C ALA A 140 0.25 5.01 18.78
N ILE A 141 -0.30 5.91 17.98
CA ILE A 141 -0.47 5.78 16.53
C ILE A 141 -0.19 7.12 15.85
N THR A 142 -0.16 7.14 14.51
CA THR A 142 0.07 8.38 13.77
C THR A 142 -1.13 9.32 13.84
N GLN A 143 -2.34 8.84 13.49
CA GLN A 143 -3.54 9.67 13.36
C GLN A 143 -4.80 8.89 13.78
N SER A 144 -5.82 9.62 14.23
CA SER A 144 -7.15 9.05 14.49
C SER A 144 -7.84 8.64 13.18
N GLY A 145 -8.76 7.67 13.27
CA GLY A 145 -9.53 7.21 12.12
C GLY A 145 -8.66 6.52 11.06
N THR A 146 -7.67 5.74 11.50
CA THR A 146 -6.79 4.94 10.63
C THR A 146 -6.94 3.45 10.95
N PRO A 147 -6.55 2.55 10.01
CA PRO A 147 -6.47 1.11 10.30
C PRO A 147 -5.61 0.77 11.52
N LEU A 148 -4.57 1.54 11.82
CA LEU A 148 -3.77 1.35 13.04
C LEU A 148 -4.60 1.49 14.32
N GLN A 149 -5.56 2.43 14.33
CA GLN A 149 -6.48 2.58 15.45
C GLN A 149 -7.51 1.44 15.49
N TYR A 150 -7.98 1.01 14.33
CA TYR A 150 -8.90 -0.13 14.21
C TYR A 150 -8.25 -1.44 14.69
N ALA A 151 -6.96 -1.66 14.41
CA ALA A 151 -6.21 -2.80 14.92
C ALA A 151 -6.21 -2.86 16.47
N ILE A 152 -6.09 -1.70 17.16
CA ILE A 152 -6.23 -1.65 18.63
C ILE A 152 -7.62 -2.10 19.07
N ALA A 153 -8.66 -1.67 18.37
CA ALA A 153 -10.05 -2.05 18.70
C ALA A 153 -10.30 -3.54 18.46
N LEU A 154 -9.80 -4.11 17.36
CA LEU A 154 -9.88 -5.54 17.09
C LEU A 154 -9.14 -6.37 18.15
N ALA A 155 -7.97 -5.90 18.59
CA ALA A 155 -7.25 -6.55 19.69
C ALA A 155 -8.02 -6.47 21.00
N ALA A 156 -8.59 -5.32 21.33
CA ALA A 156 -9.43 -5.14 22.52
C ALA A 156 -10.66 -6.07 22.49
N GLU A 157 -11.35 -6.16 21.35
CA GLU A 157 -12.50 -7.06 21.16
C GLU A 157 -12.08 -8.54 21.34
N LYS A 158 -11.06 -8.99 20.64
CA LYS A 158 -10.58 -10.39 20.70
C LYS A 158 -10.23 -10.81 22.12
N TYR A 159 -9.53 -9.95 22.85
CA TYR A 159 -9.05 -10.26 24.20
C TYR A 159 -9.96 -9.77 25.32
N LYS A 160 -11.17 -9.26 24.97
CA LYS A 160 -12.19 -8.77 25.92
C LYS A 160 -11.67 -7.66 26.83
N VAL A 161 -10.83 -6.79 26.28
CA VAL A 161 -10.36 -5.56 26.91
C VAL A 161 -11.36 -4.44 26.58
N ASP A 162 -11.71 -3.62 27.57
CA ASP A 162 -12.51 -2.42 27.29
C ASP A 162 -11.66 -1.38 26.55
N TYR A 163 -11.98 -1.17 25.26
CA TYR A 163 -11.28 -0.21 24.41
C TYR A 163 -11.27 1.21 24.99
N ASN A 164 -12.34 1.60 25.71
CA ASN A 164 -12.43 2.96 26.28
C ASN A 164 -11.43 3.22 27.42
N THR A 165 -10.85 2.15 27.98
CA THR A 165 -9.78 2.28 28.98
C THR A 165 -8.41 2.59 28.38
N ILE A 166 -8.25 2.38 27.05
CA ILE A 166 -6.98 2.59 26.35
C ILE A 166 -6.85 4.06 25.96
N GLN A 167 -5.80 4.72 26.42
CA GLN A 167 -5.50 6.08 26.02
C GLN A 167 -4.69 6.08 24.73
N VAL A 168 -5.31 6.43 23.57
CA VAL A 168 -4.63 6.50 22.28
C VAL A 168 -4.05 7.89 22.02
N LEU A 169 -2.72 8.01 21.93
CA LEU A 169 -1.98 9.22 21.61
C LEU A 169 -1.74 9.32 20.10
N LEU A 170 -2.02 10.50 19.53
CA LEU A 170 -1.91 10.80 18.10
C LEU A 170 -0.64 11.63 17.86
N LEU A 171 0.39 11.04 17.26
CA LEU A 171 1.74 11.62 17.16
C LEU A 171 2.15 12.05 15.74
N GLN A 172 1.22 12.02 14.79
CA GLN A 172 1.28 12.56 13.43
C GLN A 172 2.22 11.84 12.45
N SER A 173 3.33 11.24 12.93
CA SER A 173 4.31 10.56 12.08
C SER A 173 4.88 9.31 12.74
N ASN A 174 5.33 8.36 11.93
CA ASN A 174 5.99 7.14 12.41
C ASN A 174 7.26 7.42 13.27
N PRO A 175 8.14 8.38 12.90
CA PRO A 175 9.27 8.74 13.76
C PRO A 175 8.86 9.22 15.14
N ASN A 176 7.83 10.05 15.25
CA ASN A 176 7.33 10.54 16.54
C ASN A 176 6.77 9.41 17.41
N VAL A 177 6.00 8.48 16.80
CA VAL A 177 5.50 7.28 17.48
C VAL A 177 6.66 6.43 18.03
N GLY A 178 7.69 6.17 17.19
CA GLY A 178 8.88 5.43 17.62
C GLY A 178 9.65 6.12 18.74
N THR A 179 9.80 7.45 18.69
CA THR A 179 10.48 8.24 19.73
C THR A 179 9.71 8.20 21.06
N ALA A 180 8.40 8.40 21.03
CA ALA A 180 7.55 8.36 22.22
C ALA A 180 7.56 6.96 22.87
N LEU A 181 7.52 5.90 22.08
CA LEU A 181 7.60 4.53 22.57
C LEU A 181 8.96 4.24 23.21
N THR A 182 10.06 4.58 22.52
CA THR A 182 11.43 4.35 23.02
C THR A 182 11.69 5.16 24.30
N GLY A 183 11.15 6.38 24.37
CA GLY A 183 11.26 7.24 25.57
C GLY A 183 10.33 6.85 26.72
N GLY A 184 9.50 5.80 26.59
CA GLY A 184 8.54 5.38 27.61
C GLY A 184 7.39 6.35 27.84
N GLN A 185 7.13 7.27 26.91
CA GLN A 185 5.97 8.20 26.98
C GLN A 185 4.66 7.47 26.69
N THR A 186 4.74 6.36 25.96
CA THR A 186 3.66 5.42 25.68
C THR A 186 4.05 4.00 26.06
N ASP A 187 3.06 3.21 26.47
CA ASP A 187 3.27 1.84 26.91
C ASP A 187 3.44 0.94 25.69
N PHE A 188 2.59 1.14 24.66
CA PHE A 188 2.63 0.40 23.40
C PHE A 188 2.43 1.33 22.20
N ALA A 189 2.66 0.81 21.02
CA ALA A 189 2.41 1.51 19.76
C ALA A 189 1.96 0.54 18.68
N VAL A 190 1.23 1.06 17.68
CA VAL A 190 0.89 0.32 16.46
C VAL A 190 1.52 1.03 15.28
N GLN A 191 2.32 0.30 14.51
CA GLN A 191 3.05 0.81 13.35
C GLN A 191 3.09 -0.20 12.21
N THR A 192 3.29 0.30 10.99
CA THR A 192 3.58 -0.57 9.84
C THR A 192 4.98 -1.19 9.96
N VAL A 193 5.22 -2.27 9.23
CA VAL A 193 6.37 -3.17 9.38
C VAL A 193 7.74 -2.48 9.38
N VAL A 194 8.02 -1.55 8.46
CA VAL A 194 9.33 -0.91 8.36
C VAL A 194 9.63 0.01 9.56
N PRO A 195 8.76 0.94 9.97
CA PRO A 195 8.93 1.70 11.21
C PRO A 195 9.02 0.82 12.44
N ALA A 196 8.19 -0.24 12.54
CA ALA A 196 8.19 -1.16 13.67
C ALA A 196 9.58 -1.80 13.87
N TYR A 197 10.13 -2.41 12.83
CA TYR A 197 11.47 -3.00 12.91
C TYR A 197 12.57 -1.95 13.10
N SER A 198 12.40 -0.73 12.61
CA SER A 198 13.38 0.35 12.84
C SER A 198 13.57 0.64 14.34
N VAL A 199 12.51 0.52 15.14
CA VAL A 199 12.56 0.73 16.60
C VAL A 199 13.04 -0.53 17.30
N VAL A 200 12.50 -1.70 16.94
CA VAL A 200 12.81 -2.99 17.61
C VAL A 200 14.28 -3.37 17.42
N ASN A 201 14.83 -3.26 16.21
CA ASN A 201 16.22 -3.64 15.93
C ASN A 201 17.26 -2.77 16.62
N LYS A 202 16.89 -1.53 16.96
CA LYS A 202 17.74 -0.64 17.77
C LYS A 202 17.61 -0.91 19.28
N GLY A 203 16.83 -1.91 19.67
CA GLY A 203 16.57 -2.23 21.08
C GLY A 203 15.67 -1.21 21.78
N GLY A 204 15.01 -0.30 21.03
CA GLY A 204 14.17 0.76 21.60
C GLY A 204 12.81 0.28 22.10
N ALA A 205 12.35 -0.87 21.61
CA ALA A 205 11.08 -1.49 21.98
C ALA A 205 11.13 -3.00 21.71
N LYS A 206 10.08 -3.72 22.11
CA LYS A 206 9.87 -5.13 21.76
C LYS A 206 8.63 -5.27 20.88
N LEU A 207 8.59 -6.32 20.07
CA LEU A 207 7.40 -6.72 19.32
C LEU A 207 6.49 -7.55 20.23
N LEU A 208 5.20 -7.17 20.31
CA LEU A 208 4.16 -7.98 20.94
C LEU A 208 3.54 -8.98 19.97
N GLY A 209 3.40 -8.60 18.69
CA GLY A 209 2.85 -9.45 17.65
C GLY A 209 2.50 -8.67 16.39
N TRP A 210 2.22 -9.39 15.32
CA TRP A 210 1.72 -8.85 14.06
C TRP A 210 0.19 -9.00 14.00
N GLU A 211 -0.51 -7.99 13.47
CA GLU A 211 -1.96 -8.03 13.34
C GLU A 211 -2.42 -9.30 12.62
N GLY A 212 -1.79 -9.65 11.50
CA GLY A 212 -2.14 -10.83 10.71
C GLY A 212 -2.00 -12.18 11.44
N ASP A 213 -1.11 -12.27 12.44
CA ASP A 213 -0.93 -13.47 13.26
C ASP A 213 -1.83 -13.46 14.49
N GLU A 214 -2.07 -12.28 15.04
CA GLU A 214 -2.79 -12.09 16.30
C GLU A 214 -4.30 -11.92 16.12
N LEU A 215 -4.78 -11.37 15.00
CA LEU A 215 -6.17 -10.99 14.78
C LEU A 215 -6.76 -11.74 13.57
N PRO A 216 -8.09 -11.73 13.39
CA PRO A 216 -8.70 -12.28 12.18
C PRO A 216 -8.16 -11.61 10.92
N PRO A 217 -7.96 -12.37 9.82
CA PRO A 217 -7.54 -11.79 8.56
C PRO A 217 -8.49 -10.66 8.12
N THR A 218 -7.94 -9.51 7.75
CA THR A 218 -8.70 -8.33 7.34
C THR A 218 -8.00 -7.55 6.24
N GLN A 219 -8.80 -6.87 5.42
CA GLN A 219 -8.33 -5.96 4.38
C GLN A 219 -8.71 -4.53 4.77
N ASN A 220 -7.73 -3.73 5.12
CA ASN A 220 -7.94 -2.36 5.59
C ASN A 220 -7.17 -1.32 4.77
N GLU A 221 -6.46 -1.74 3.72
CA GLU A 221 -5.81 -0.89 2.73
C GLU A 221 -6.46 -1.04 1.36
N ALA A 222 -6.47 0.04 0.59
CA ALA A 222 -7.01 0.06 -0.77
C ALA A 222 -6.17 0.93 -1.70
N PHE A 223 -6.28 0.59 -2.98
CA PHE A 223 -5.92 1.47 -4.07
C PHE A 223 -7.18 2.19 -4.56
N PHE A 224 -7.12 3.51 -4.63
CA PHE A 224 -8.27 4.36 -4.93
C PHE A 224 -7.91 5.54 -5.84
N THR A 225 -8.93 6.13 -6.43
CA THR A 225 -8.80 7.30 -7.30
C THR A 225 -9.98 8.25 -7.12
N SER A 226 -9.94 9.42 -7.77
CA SER A 226 -11.05 10.33 -7.78
C SER A 226 -12.10 9.94 -8.84
N THR A 227 -13.36 10.30 -8.62
CA THR A 227 -14.41 10.19 -9.62
C THR A 227 -14.04 10.97 -10.89
N LYS A 228 -13.42 12.14 -10.73
CA LYS A 228 -12.90 12.93 -11.85
C LYS A 228 -11.91 12.14 -12.72
N MET A 229 -10.96 11.43 -12.13
CA MET A 229 -10.01 10.57 -12.88
C MET A 229 -10.75 9.47 -13.65
N ILE A 230 -11.79 8.87 -13.07
CA ILE A 230 -12.61 7.84 -13.73
C ILE A 230 -13.35 8.41 -14.93
N ASP A 231 -13.92 9.60 -14.78
CA ASP A 231 -14.77 10.22 -15.81
C ASP A 231 -13.95 10.86 -16.94
N GLU A 232 -12.87 11.56 -16.61
CA GLU A 232 -12.09 12.34 -17.59
C GLU A 232 -10.90 11.55 -18.17
N ARG A 233 -10.31 10.59 -17.41
CA ARG A 233 -9.12 9.82 -17.79
C ARG A 233 -9.27 8.31 -17.52
N GLY A 234 -10.47 7.78 -17.71
CA GLY A 234 -10.79 6.39 -17.39
C GLY A 234 -10.00 5.37 -18.22
N ASP A 235 -9.55 5.70 -19.42
CA ASP A 235 -8.64 4.88 -20.23
C ASP A 235 -7.22 4.81 -19.60
N VAL A 236 -6.72 5.95 -19.12
CA VAL A 236 -5.43 6.03 -18.41
C VAL A 236 -5.50 5.21 -17.12
N LEU A 237 -6.59 5.33 -16.34
CA LEU A 237 -6.80 4.52 -15.14
C LEU A 237 -6.81 3.02 -15.46
N LYS A 238 -7.50 2.58 -16.51
CA LYS A 238 -7.54 1.16 -16.91
C LYS A 238 -6.14 0.64 -17.25
N ARG A 239 -5.37 1.39 -18.03
CA ARG A 239 -3.99 1.03 -18.38
C ARG A 239 -3.09 1.00 -17.15
N TYR A 240 -3.25 1.97 -16.24
CA TYR A 240 -2.53 1.98 -14.96
C TYR A 240 -2.85 0.73 -14.14
N LEU A 241 -4.13 0.34 -14.01
CA LEU A 241 -4.55 -0.83 -13.27
C LEU A 241 -4.01 -2.15 -13.86
N VAL A 242 -3.79 -2.22 -15.17
CA VAL A 242 -3.10 -3.38 -15.80
C VAL A 242 -1.67 -3.49 -15.25
N GLY A 243 -0.90 -2.40 -15.30
CA GLY A 243 0.46 -2.37 -14.77
C GLY A 243 0.52 -2.62 -13.25
N TYR A 244 -0.40 -2.02 -12.50
CA TYR A 244 -0.51 -2.19 -11.05
C TYR A 244 -0.78 -3.66 -10.66
N ARG A 245 -1.75 -4.32 -11.31
CA ARG A 245 -2.04 -5.75 -11.05
C ARG A 245 -0.89 -6.66 -11.45
N LYS A 246 -0.19 -6.35 -12.55
CA LYS A 246 1.02 -7.08 -12.93
C LYS A 246 2.08 -6.99 -11.83
N ALA A 247 2.24 -5.82 -11.22
CA ALA A 247 3.14 -5.61 -10.08
C ALA A 247 2.67 -6.34 -8.81
N MET A 248 1.35 -6.37 -8.54
CA MET A 248 0.79 -7.16 -7.42
C MET A 248 1.03 -8.65 -7.61
N THR A 249 0.81 -9.18 -8.82
CA THR A 249 1.12 -10.59 -9.15
C THR A 249 2.61 -10.86 -8.93
N TYR A 250 3.48 -9.96 -9.40
CA TYR A 250 4.93 -10.11 -9.22
C TYR A 250 5.36 -10.13 -7.75
N PHE A 251 4.76 -9.25 -6.92
CA PHE A 251 4.99 -9.26 -5.48
C PHE A 251 4.45 -10.53 -4.82
N HIS A 252 3.22 -10.92 -5.16
CA HIS A 252 2.59 -12.13 -4.62
C HIS A 252 3.45 -13.37 -4.91
N ASP A 253 3.87 -13.58 -6.15
CA ASP A 253 4.67 -14.74 -6.56
C ASP A 253 6.07 -14.74 -5.92
N ALA A 254 6.59 -13.56 -5.54
CA ALA A 254 7.82 -13.43 -4.79
C ALA A 254 7.68 -13.92 -3.33
N PHE A 255 6.48 -13.82 -2.71
CA PHE A 255 6.34 -14.03 -1.27
C PHE A 255 5.22 -14.97 -0.84
N ALA A 256 4.43 -15.52 -1.77
CA ALA A 256 3.36 -16.46 -1.48
C ALA A 256 3.40 -17.66 -2.42
N ASP A 257 2.86 -18.79 -1.98
CA ASP A 257 2.57 -19.93 -2.83
C ASP A 257 1.15 -19.86 -3.43
N ALA A 258 0.78 -20.84 -4.22
CA ALA A 258 -0.54 -20.92 -4.87
C ALA A 258 -1.73 -21.00 -3.87
N ASN A 259 -1.46 -21.28 -2.60
CA ASN A 259 -2.44 -21.31 -1.50
C ASN A 259 -2.35 -20.07 -0.60
N ASP A 260 -1.67 -19.01 -1.06
CA ASP A 260 -1.42 -17.78 -0.31
C ASP A 260 -0.61 -17.99 1.00
N LYS A 261 0.17 -19.05 1.12
CA LYS A 261 1.05 -19.27 2.26
C LYS A 261 2.39 -18.58 2.03
N ARG A 262 2.93 -17.98 3.10
CA ARG A 262 4.20 -17.28 3.07
C ARG A 262 5.36 -18.20 2.66
N ARG A 263 6.10 -17.78 1.63
CA ARG A 263 7.37 -18.38 1.19
C ARG A 263 8.20 -17.33 0.47
N ASP A 264 9.51 -17.51 0.35
CA ASP A 264 10.34 -16.74 -0.57
C ASP A 264 10.45 -17.44 -1.91
N GLY A 265 10.01 -16.77 -2.97
CA GLY A 265 10.17 -17.17 -4.35
C GLY A 265 11.44 -16.59 -4.99
N PRO A 266 11.72 -16.93 -6.26
CA PRO A 266 12.93 -16.49 -6.96
C PRO A 266 13.11 -14.96 -7.03
N ALA A 267 12.01 -14.20 -7.09
CA ALA A 267 12.03 -12.74 -7.19
C ALA A 267 12.05 -12.02 -5.83
N ALA A 268 12.06 -12.74 -4.69
CA ALA A 268 11.95 -12.13 -3.36
C ALA A 268 13.03 -11.07 -3.09
N ASN A 269 14.30 -11.39 -3.39
CA ASN A 269 15.40 -10.46 -3.18
C ASN A 269 15.28 -9.22 -4.06
N GLU A 270 14.92 -9.37 -5.34
CA GLU A 270 14.73 -8.23 -6.26
C GLU A 270 13.61 -7.30 -5.78
N VAL A 271 12.47 -7.84 -5.34
CA VAL A 271 11.37 -7.05 -4.79
C VAL A 271 11.80 -6.28 -3.54
N GLN A 272 12.57 -6.92 -2.66
CA GLN A 272 13.11 -6.28 -1.47
C GLN A 272 14.12 -5.17 -1.79
N GLU A 273 14.98 -5.37 -2.79
CA GLU A 273 15.92 -4.34 -3.28
C GLU A 273 15.18 -3.13 -3.87
N ILE A 274 14.14 -3.37 -4.67
CA ILE A 274 13.26 -2.29 -5.18
C ILE A 274 12.64 -1.53 -4.02
N ALA A 275 12.06 -2.22 -3.04
CA ALA A 275 11.47 -1.57 -1.88
C ALA A 275 12.50 -0.77 -1.07
N ALA A 276 13.70 -1.33 -0.84
CA ALA A 276 14.81 -0.67 -0.14
C ALA A 276 15.20 0.66 -0.81
N LYS A 277 15.32 0.65 -2.15
CA LYS A 277 15.60 1.83 -2.96
C LYS A 277 14.56 2.93 -2.76
N TYR A 278 13.27 2.62 -2.90
CA TYR A 278 12.20 3.62 -2.81
C TYR A 278 11.94 4.12 -1.39
N LEU A 279 12.10 3.25 -0.39
CA LEU A 279 11.89 3.60 1.00
C LEU A 279 13.12 4.25 1.64
N GLY A 280 14.28 4.21 0.99
CA GLY A 280 15.54 4.73 1.53
C GLY A 280 15.97 3.99 2.80
N GLN A 281 15.72 2.66 2.84
CA GLN A 281 16.04 1.82 4.00
C GLN A 281 17.07 0.75 3.63
N PRO A 282 17.90 0.31 4.58
CA PRO A 282 18.79 -0.83 4.37
C PRO A 282 18.01 -2.08 3.94
N LEU A 283 18.54 -2.83 2.98
CA LEU A 283 17.91 -4.08 2.48
C LEU A 283 17.60 -5.06 3.62
N GLU A 284 18.52 -5.20 4.56
CA GLU A 284 18.35 -6.09 5.72
C GLU A 284 17.17 -5.69 6.62
N GLN A 285 16.80 -4.42 6.64
CA GLN A 285 15.61 -3.96 7.36
C GLN A 285 14.33 -4.29 6.58
N ILE A 286 14.36 -4.20 5.26
CA ILE A 286 13.22 -4.58 4.41
C ILE A 286 12.94 -6.09 4.48
N LYS A 287 13.99 -6.91 4.55
CA LYS A 287 13.88 -8.38 4.65
C LYS A 287 13.20 -8.88 5.92
N LEU A 288 13.12 -8.06 6.97
CA LEU A 288 12.54 -8.46 8.24
C LEU A 288 11.03 -8.63 8.21
N GLY A 289 10.33 -8.04 7.23
CA GLY A 289 8.89 -8.18 7.17
C GLY A 289 8.31 -7.95 5.78
N THR A 290 7.35 -8.78 5.45
CA THR A 290 6.71 -8.82 4.13
C THR A 290 5.19 -8.80 4.28
N PRO A 291 4.49 -7.77 3.79
CA PRO A 291 3.03 -7.76 3.77
C PRO A 291 2.49 -8.74 2.72
N PHE A 292 1.21 -9.08 2.83
CA PHE A 292 0.51 -9.84 1.81
C PHE A 292 -0.20 -8.90 0.83
N PHE A 293 -0.07 -9.19 -0.46
CA PHE A 293 -0.90 -8.63 -1.53
C PHE A 293 -1.62 -9.74 -2.28
N ASP A 294 -2.91 -9.56 -2.51
CA ASP A 294 -3.65 -10.44 -3.43
C ASP A 294 -3.13 -10.25 -4.86
N SER A 295 -2.84 -11.34 -5.57
CA SER A 295 -2.21 -11.30 -6.90
C SER A 295 -3.00 -10.51 -7.95
N GLN A 296 -4.32 -10.39 -7.79
CA GLN A 296 -5.21 -9.68 -8.71
C GLN A 296 -5.75 -8.36 -8.14
N GLY A 297 -5.38 -8.02 -6.92
CA GLY A 297 -5.92 -6.84 -6.24
C GLY A 297 -7.41 -6.96 -5.94
N ARG A 298 -7.89 -8.16 -5.59
CA ARG A 298 -9.30 -8.41 -5.28
C ARG A 298 -9.70 -7.76 -3.97
N LEU A 299 -10.92 -7.24 -3.92
CA LEU A 299 -11.51 -6.55 -2.76
C LEU A 299 -12.42 -7.48 -1.95
N VAL A 300 -12.30 -7.41 -0.64
CA VAL A 300 -13.22 -8.00 0.33
C VAL A 300 -14.13 -6.89 0.86
N GLU A 301 -15.29 -6.69 0.23
CA GLU A 301 -16.22 -5.61 0.58
C GLU A 301 -16.61 -5.61 2.06
N LYS A 302 -16.82 -6.80 2.63
CA LYS A 302 -17.20 -6.97 4.04
C LYS A 302 -16.23 -6.24 4.97
N ASP A 303 -14.93 -6.35 4.74
CA ASP A 303 -13.91 -5.76 5.62
C ASP A 303 -14.00 -4.23 5.64
N PHE A 304 -14.26 -3.60 4.50
CA PHE A 304 -14.47 -2.14 4.43
C PHE A 304 -15.80 -1.71 5.06
N VAL A 305 -16.85 -2.56 4.98
CA VAL A 305 -18.12 -2.32 5.68
C VAL A 305 -17.92 -2.36 7.19
N GLU A 306 -17.19 -3.35 7.70
CA GLU A 306 -16.88 -3.48 9.14
C GLU A 306 -16.02 -2.32 9.64
N LEU A 307 -14.99 -1.93 8.87
CA LEU A 307 -14.15 -0.77 9.16
C LEU A 307 -14.98 0.53 9.23
N ALA A 308 -15.86 0.77 8.24
CA ALA A 308 -16.75 1.94 8.23
C ALA A 308 -17.73 1.93 9.41
N ALA A 309 -18.29 0.77 9.73
CA ALA A 309 -19.20 0.62 10.89
C ALA A 309 -18.48 0.96 12.20
N TRP A 310 -17.22 0.54 12.36
CA TRP A 310 -16.44 0.91 13.53
C TRP A 310 -16.16 2.42 13.59
N TYR A 311 -15.71 3.06 12.48
CA TYR A 311 -15.51 4.50 12.45
C TYR A 311 -16.79 5.28 12.76
N LYS A 312 -17.95 4.79 12.27
CA LYS A 312 -19.26 5.37 12.60
C LYS A 312 -19.56 5.25 14.09
N ALA A 313 -19.33 4.08 14.69
CA ALA A 313 -19.54 3.86 16.12
C ALA A 313 -18.65 4.78 17.00
N GLN A 314 -17.46 5.15 16.49
CA GLN A 314 -16.56 6.11 17.14
C GLN A 314 -16.93 7.57 16.84
N GLY A 315 -17.99 7.85 16.09
CA GLY A 315 -18.39 9.22 15.72
C GLY A 315 -17.47 9.90 14.71
N MET A 316 -16.57 9.18 14.05
CA MET A 316 -15.59 9.74 13.11
C MET A 316 -16.18 9.96 11.71
N ILE A 317 -17.20 9.22 11.34
CA ILE A 317 -17.94 9.34 10.08
C ILE A 317 -19.46 9.24 10.34
N LYS A 318 -20.23 9.74 9.37
CA LYS A 318 -21.68 9.49 9.31
C LYS A 318 -21.94 8.09 8.73
N ASP A 319 -23.21 7.75 8.57
CA ASP A 319 -23.59 6.55 7.82
C ASP A 319 -23.17 6.66 6.36
N VAL A 320 -22.55 5.62 5.83
CA VAL A 320 -21.98 5.63 4.48
C VAL A 320 -22.34 4.35 3.74
N ASP A 321 -22.64 4.45 2.45
CA ASP A 321 -22.80 3.31 1.57
C ASP A 321 -21.44 2.90 0.97
N VAL A 322 -20.76 1.98 1.64
CA VAL A 322 -19.46 1.45 1.20
C VAL A 322 -19.54 0.82 -0.19
N LYS A 323 -20.68 0.19 -0.55
CA LYS A 323 -20.87 -0.45 -1.86
C LYS A 323 -20.81 0.56 -2.99
N ALA A 324 -21.38 1.74 -2.78
CA ALA A 324 -21.33 2.85 -3.74
C ALA A 324 -19.94 3.46 -3.88
N MET A 325 -19.04 3.25 -2.90
CA MET A 325 -17.67 3.74 -2.95
C MET A 325 -16.71 2.85 -3.75
N ILE A 326 -17.13 1.64 -4.12
CA ILE A 326 -16.33 0.73 -4.94
C ILE A 326 -16.70 0.91 -6.41
N ASP A 327 -15.73 1.24 -7.24
CA ASP A 327 -15.92 1.26 -8.70
C ASP A 327 -15.90 -0.17 -9.26
N ARG A 328 -17.09 -0.75 -9.36
CA ARG A 328 -17.26 -2.13 -9.82
C ARG A 328 -16.91 -2.37 -11.29
N LYS A 329 -16.69 -1.32 -12.08
CA LYS A 329 -16.22 -1.45 -13.47
C LYS A 329 -14.73 -1.78 -13.53
N ASN A 330 -13.98 -1.26 -12.57
CA ASN A 330 -12.53 -1.42 -12.50
C ASN A 330 -12.07 -2.38 -11.38
N ALA A 331 -12.83 -2.51 -10.29
CA ALA A 331 -12.50 -3.38 -9.17
C ALA A 331 -12.81 -4.86 -9.47
N ILE A 332 -11.98 -5.74 -8.95
CA ILE A 332 -12.22 -7.19 -8.91
C ILE A 332 -12.61 -7.55 -7.48
N MET A 333 -13.73 -8.25 -7.33
CA MET A 333 -14.23 -8.64 -6.01
C MET A 333 -13.83 -10.07 -5.68
N VAL A 334 -13.54 -10.35 -4.41
CA VAL A 334 -13.49 -11.71 -3.91
C VAL A 334 -14.90 -12.31 -4.02
N LYS A 335 -15.02 -13.48 -4.64
CA LYS A 335 -16.32 -14.17 -4.72
C LYS A 335 -16.72 -14.63 -3.33
N PRO A 336 -17.97 -14.38 -2.90
CA PRO A 336 -18.48 -14.99 -1.68
C PRO A 336 -18.34 -16.51 -1.76
N LYS A 337 -17.89 -17.12 -0.66
CA LYS A 337 -17.86 -18.59 -0.53
C LYS A 337 -19.27 -19.12 -0.31
#